data_2891f98207d63ab082aea185969dba6a
#
_entry.id   2891f98207d63ab082aea185969dba6a
#
_cell.length_a   1.000
_cell.length_b   1.000
_cell.length_c   1.000
_cell.angle_alpha   90.00
_cell.angle_beta   90.00
_cell.angle_gamma   90.00
#
_symmetry.space_group_name_H-M   'P 1'
#
loop_
_entity.id
_entity.type
_entity.pdbx_description
1 polymer ?
#
loop_
_entity_poly.entity_id
_entity_poly.type
_entity_poly.pdbx_seq_one_letter_code
_entity_poly.pdbx_strand_id
1 'polypeptide(L)'
;MINDNYLRIALQPEASGEYLTLGESVKRAKNFTAAATGNVLNNRKFTLLGDPAMRLAFPQLRLQLSAINGNAMSGTDTLRALEKYTFDGVVTDASGNPVSNFNGTVHPTVYDKAQPVKTLGNDPSSPVTA
;
A
#
# COMPACT_ATOMS: atom_id res chain seq x y z
N MET A 1 3.07 4.69 19.33
CA MET A 1 2.13 5.85 19.43
C MET A 1 0.78 5.50 18.82
N ILE A 2 -0.31 6.29 19.08
CA ILE A 2 -1.65 5.96 18.58
C ILE A 2 -1.69 5.92 17.04
N ASN A 3 -0.97 6.82 16.36
CA ASN A 3 -0.92 6.85 14.91
C ASN A 3 -0.28 5.58 14.33
N ASP A 4 0.81 5.10 14.89
CA ASP A 4 1.46 3.87 14.44
C ASP A 4 0.54 2.66 14.62
N ASN A 5 -0.14 2.62 15.77
CA ASN A 5 -1.12 1.56 16.05
C ASN A 5 -2.31 1.63 15.09
N TYR A 6 -2.79 2.84 14.78
CA TYR A 6 -3.86 3.04 13.81
C TYR A 6 -3.46 2.56 12.41
N LEU A 7 -2.32 3.01 11.90
CA LEU A 7 -1.83 2.61 10.57
C LEU A 7 -1.61 1.10 10.50
N ARG A 8 -0.98 0.52 11.52
CA ARG A 8 -0.77 -0.93 11.59
C ARG A 8 -2.06 -1.73 11.57
N ILE A 9 -3.11 -1.24 12.25
CA ILE A 9 -4.40 -1.92 12.33
C ILE A 9 -5.24 -1.67 11.08
N ALA A 10 -5.30 -0.42 10.60
CA ALA A 10 -6.14 -0.05 9.46
C ALA A 10 -5.64 -0.59 8.12
N LEU A 11 -4.32 -0.76 7.98
CA LEU A 11 -3.68 -1.17 6.73
C LEU A 11 -3.42 -2.69 6.64
N GLN A 12 -3.83 -3.46 7.64
CA GLN A 12 -3.73 -4.92 7.62
C GLN A 12 -5.11 -5.55 7.47
N PRO A 13 -5.27 -6.51 6.55
CA PRO A 13 -6.51 -7.27 6.46
C PRO A 13 -6.66 -8.22 7.65
N GLU A 14 -7.90 -8.49 8.04
CA GLU A 14 -8.25 -9.56 8.96
C GLU A 14 -7.97 -10.94 8.34
N ALA A 15 -8.07 -11.99 9.12
CA ALA A 15 -7.90 -13.37 8.62
C ALA A 15 -8.89 -13.74 7.50
N SER A 16 -10.01 -13.04 7.41
CA SER A 16 -11.00 -13.15 6.33
C SER A 16 -10.54 -12.51 5.01
N GLY A 17 -9.43 -11.75 5.00
CA GLY A 17 -8.98 -10.94 3.87
C GLY A 17 -9.66 -9.57 3.78
N GLU A 18 -10.63 -9.27 4.63
CA GLU A 18 -11.31 -7.98 4.66
C GLU A 18 -10.57 -6.95 5.54
N TYR A 19 -10.66 -5.69 5.15
CA TYR A 19 -10.15 -4.59 5.98
C TYR A 19 -11.22 -4.08 6.93
N LEU A 20 -10.79 -3.61 8.08
CA LEU A 20 -11.68 -3.02 9.09
C LEU A 20 -12.31 -1.71 8.61
N THR A 21 -13.45 -1.36 9.18
CA THR A 21 -14.01 -0.03 9.04
C THR A 21 -13.11 1.01 9.73
N LEU A 22 -13.20 2.27 9.32
CA LEU A 22 -12.43 3.36 9.93
C LEU A 22 -12.71 3.47 11.44
N GLY A 23 -13.97 3.35 11.85
CA GLY A 23 -14.36 3.40 13.25
C GLY A 23 -13.80 2.24 14.08
N GLU A 24 -13.87 1.01 13.57
CA GLU A 24 -13.30 -0.15 14.27
C GLU A 24 -11.78 -0.07 14.35
N SER A 25 -11.12 0.43 13.30
CA SER A 25 -9.67 0.67 13.29
C SER A 25 -9.25 1.67 14.37
N VAL A 26 -9.95 2.79 14.48
CA VAL A 26 -9.69 3.81 15.52
C VAL A 26 -9.95 3.25 16.92
N LYS A 27 -11.05 2.53 17.10
CA LYS A 27 -11.41 1.91 18.39
C LYS A 27 -10.32 0.93 18.84
N ARG A 28 -9.89 0.03 17.95
CA ARG A 28 -8.83 -0.95 18.26
C ARG A 28 -7.50 -0.27 18.53
N ALA A 29 -7.13 0.76 17.76
CA ALA A 29 -5.90 1.52 17.97
C ALA A 29 -5.88 2.24 19.34
N LYS A 30 -7.01 2.82 19.74
CA LYS A 30 -7.17 3.45 21.05
C LYS A 30 -7.05 2.44 22.18
N ASN A 31 -7.74 1.30 22.07
CA ASN A 31 -7.70 0.25 23.08
C ASN A 31 -6.28 -0.33 23.21
N PHE A 32 -5.63 -0.60 22.09
CA PHE A 32 -4.25 -1.12 22.09
C PHE A 32 -3.27 -0.11 22.73
N THR A 33 -3.41 1.18 22.39
CA THR A 33 -2.55 2.24 22.95
C THR A 33 -2.81 2.40 24.44
N ALA A 34 -4.05 2.37 24.90
CA ALA A 34 -4.40 2.45 26.30
C ALA A 34 -3.84 1.28 27.11
N ALA A 35 -3.98 0.06 26.60
CA ALA A 35 -3.46 -1.14 27.24
C ALA A 35 -1.91 -1.13 27.33
N ALA A 36 -1.23 -0.65 26.31
CA ALA A 36 0.23 -0.61 26.27
C ALA A 36 0.86 0.50 27.11
N THR A 37 0.18 1.64 27.27
CA THR A 37 0.76 2.85 27.89
C THR A 37 0.05 3.32 29.17
N GLY A 38 -1.16 2.85 29.43
CA GLY A 38 -2.04 3.36 30.48
C GLY A 38 -2.53 4.80 30.22
N ASN A 39 -2.13 5.45 29.14
CA ASN A 39 -2.42 6.85 28.85
C ASN A 39 -3.75 7.02 28.10
N VAL A 40 -4.84 7.02 28.84
CA VAL A 40 -6.19 7.24 28.32
C VAL A 40 -6.42 8.70 27.91
N LEU A 41 -5.75 9.66 28.55
CA LEU A 41 -5.95 11.09 28.29
C LEU A 41 -5.56 11.46 26.85
N ASN A 42 -4.46 10.90 26.35
CA ASN A 42 -4.03 11.14 24.99
C ASN A 42 -5.02 10.58 23.96
N ASN A 43 -5.60 9.42 24.22
CA ASN A 43 -6.59 8.80 23.32
C ASN A 43 -7.85 9.66 23.12
N ARG A 44 -8.23 10.45 24.14
CA ARG A 44 -9.39 11.35 24.06
C ARG A 44 -9.19 12.53 23.11
N LYS A 45 -7.94 12.89 22.81
CA LYS A 45 -7.60 13.98 21.89
C LYS A 45 -7.70 13.58 20.42
N PHE A 46 -7.77 12.30 20.12
CA PHE A 46 -7.89 11.81 18.75
C PHE A 46 -9.35 11.52 18.41
N THR A 47 -9.86 12.21 17.41
CA THR A 47 -11.23 12.06 16.91
C THR A 47 -11.19 11.66 15.45
N LEU A 48 -12.02 10.69 15.09
CA LEU A 48 -12.26 10.35 13.68
C LEU A 48 -13.16 11.42 13.07
N LEU A 49 -12.66 12.08 12.02
CA LEU A 49 -13.44 13.00 11.21
C LEU A 49 -13.85 12.24 9.94
N GLY A 50 -15.11 11.85 9.84
CA GLY A 50 -15.66 11.09 8.73
C GLY A 50 -16.64 10.01 9.19
N ASP A 51 -17.12 9.22 8.22
CA ASP A 51 -18.05 8.13 8.50
C ASP A 51 -17.29 6.92 9.11
N PRO A 52 -17.63 6.51 10.36
CA PRO A 52 -16.99 5.38 10.99
C PRO A 52 -17.33 4.03 10.34
N ALA A 53 -18.42 3.95 9.58
CA ALA A 53 -18.82 2.73 8.88
C ALA A 53 -18.05 2.53 7.56
N MET A 54 -17.40 3.58 7.06
CA MET A 54 -16.63 3.52 5.80
C MET A 54 -15.44 2.56 5.93
N ARG A 55 -15.17 1.83 4.86
CA ARG A 55 -13.94 1.05 4.66
C ARG A 55 -13.03 1.76 3.66
N LEU A 56 -11.72 1.66 3.83
CA LEU A 56 -10.77 2.14 2.84
C LEU A 56 -10.85 1.27 1.58
N ALA A 57 -10.79 1.90 0.41
CA ALA A 57 -10.83 1.22 -0.88
C ALA A 57 -9.44 0.63 -1.21
N PHE A 58 -9.13 -0.52 -0.63
CA PHE A 58 -7.93 -1.25 -0.99
C PHE A 58 -8.14 -2.05 -2.27
N PRO A 59 -7.13 -2.15 -3.14
CA PRO A 59 -7.18 -3.00 -4.32
C PRO A 59 -7.43 -4.46 -3.92
N GLN A 60 -8.50 -5.05 -4.45
CA GLN A 60 -8.83 -6.46 -4.25
C GLN A 60 -8.10 -7.38 -5.25
N LEU A 61 -7.69 -6.80 -6.38
CA LEU A 61 -7.00 -7.50 -7.44
C LEU A 61 -5.58 -6.95 -7.57
N ARG A 62 -4.69 -7.84 -7.98
CA ARG A 62 -3.29 -7.52 -8.25
C ARG A 62 -2.94 -7.94 -9.66
N LEU A 63 -2.08 -7.19 -10.32
CA LEU A 63 -1.46 -7.61 -11.56
C LEU A 63 -0.09 -8.18 -11.22
N GLN A 64 0.11 -9.45 -11.56
CA GLN A 64 1.40 -10.12 -11.41
C GLN A 64 2.03 -10.25 -12.78
N LEU A 65 3.17 -9.62 -12.99
CA LEU A 65 3.96 -9.75 -14.21
C LEU A 65 4.63 -11.13 -14.20
N SER A 66 4.53 -11.85 -15.29
CA SER A 66 5.04 -13.23 -15.42
C SER A 66 6.21 -13.33 -16.38
N ALA A 67 6.20 -12.57 -17.49
CA ALA A 67 7.25 -12.63 -18.49
C ALA A 67 7.48 -11.28 -19.17
N ILE A 68 8.66 -11.12 -19.75
CA ILE A 68 9.05 -10.02 -20.62
C ILE A 68 9.57 -10.64 -21.93
N ASN A 69 8.97 -10.26 -23.07
CA ASN A 69 9.28 -10.82 -24.38
C ASN A 69 9.23 -12.37 -24.41
N GLY A 70 8.27 -12.96 -23.69
CA GLY A 70 8.11 -14.41 -23.59
C GLY A 70 9.12 -15.12 -22.66
N ASN A 71 10.07 -14.41 -22.07
CA ASN A 71 11.00 -14.96 -21.08
C ASN A 71 10.48 -14.73 -19.66
N ALA A 72 10.50 -15.76 -18.82
CA ALA A 72 10.11 -15.63 -17.43
C ALA A 72 10.99 -14.58 -16.72
N MET A 73 10.39 -13.77 -15.86
CA MET A 73 11.11 -12.74 -15.12
C MET A 73 12.19 -13.33 -14.22
N SER A 74 13.38 -12.75 -14.27
CA SER A 74 14.55 -13.18 -13.48
C SER A 74 14.86 -12.27 -12.29
N GLY A 75 14.16 -11.15 -12.14
CA GLY A 75 14.45 -10.13 -11.12
C GLY A 75 15.66 -9.25 -11.45
N THR A 76 16.42 -9.56 -12.49
CA THR A 76 17.58 -8.79 -12.99
C THR A 76 17.35 -8.32 -14.43
N ASP A 77 16.11 -8.40 -14.91
CA ASP A 77 15.75 -7.99 -16.26
C ASP A 77 16.03 -6.50 -16.48
N THR A 78 16.69 -6.18 -17.58
CA THR A 78 17.04 -4.81 -17.93
C THR A 78 16.26 -4.40 -19.18
N LEU A 79 15.53 -3.30 -19.08
CA LEU A 79 14.85 -2.67 -20.20
C LEU A 79 15.75 -1.59 -20.78
N ARG A 80 15.91 -1.58 -22.09
CA ARG A 80 16.68 -0.55 -22.81
C ARG A 80 15.74 0.52 -23.35
N ALA A 81 16.14 1.76 -23.28
CA ALA A 81 15.38 2.86 -23.87
C ALA A 81 15.25 2.66 -25.40
N LEU A 82 14.11 3.08 -25.94
CA LEU A 82 13.78 3.03 -27.36
C LEU A 82 13.59 1.62 -27.95
N GLU A 83 13.60 0.59 -27.14
CA GLU A 83 13.25 -0.78 -27.57
C GLU A 83 11.77 -1.07 -27.32
N LYS A 84 11.22 -2.03 -28.06
CA LYS A 84 9.85 -2.51 -27.89
C LYS A 84 9.85 -3.75 -27.01
N TYR A 85 9.02 -3.74 -25.97
CA TYR A 85 8.86 -4.87 -25.06
C TYR A 85 7.42 -5.33 -24.99
N THR A 86 7.24 -6.63 -24.86
CA THR A 86 5.96 -7.26 -24.56
C THR A 86 5.99 -7.73 -23.10
N PHE A 87 4.97 -7.35 -22.34
CA PHE A 87 4.82 -7.78 -20.96
C PHE A 87 3.65 -8.76 -20.86
N ASP A 88 3.90 -9.91 -20.28
CA ASP A 88 2.87 -10.90 -19.98
C ASP A 88 2.59 -10.88 -18.48
N GLY A 89 1.32 -10.91 -18.12
CA GLY A 89 0.92 -10.87 -16.73
C GLY A 89 -0.44 -11.50 -16.51
N VAL A 90 -0.71 -11.80 -15.25
CA VAL A 90 -1.98 -12.37 -14.81
C VAL A 90 -2.59 -11.52 -13.71
N VAL A 91 -3.90 -11.35 -13.77
CA VAL A 91 -4.66 -10.71 -12.68
C VAL A 91 -4.93 -11.78 -11.63
N THR A 92 -4.57 -11.48 -10.39
CA THR A 92 -4.74 -12.37 -9.25
C THR A 92 -5.59 -11.73 -8.16
N ASP A 93 -6.18 -12.53 -7.31
CA ASP A 93 -6.80 -12.10 -6.05
C ASP A 93 -5.73 -11.75 -4.98
N ALA A 94 -6.17 -11.36 -3.81
CA ALA A 94 -5.28 -11.04 -2.69
C ALA A 94 -4.44 -12.24 -2.22
N SER A 95 -4.90 -13.47 -2.48
CA SER A 95 -4.21 -14.73 -2.16
C SER A 95 -3.24 -15.19 -3.24
N GLY A 96 -3.21 -14.50 -4.40
CA GLY A 96 -2.35 -14.86 -5.53
C GLY A 96 -2.97 -15.84 -6.51
N ASN A 97 -4.25 -16.20 -6.38
CA ASN A 97 -4.92 -17.09 -7.32
C ASN A 97 -5.33 -16.30 -8.58
N PRO A 98 -5.15 -16.88 -9.78
CA PRO A 98 -5.57 -16.24 -11.03
C PRO A 98 -7.08 -16.01 -11.08
N VAL A 99 -7.48 -14.80 -11.50
CA VAL A 99 -8.88 -14.43 -11.70
C VAL A 99 -9.21 -14.56 -13.19
N SER A 100 -9.72 -15.72 -13.59
CA SER A 100 -9.97 -16.07 -14.99
C SER A 100 -11.15 -15.31 -15.63
N ASN A 101 -12.06 -14.78 -14.84
CA ASN A 101 -13.23 -14.02 -15.27
C ASN A 101 -13.04 -12.50 -15.17
N PHE A 102 -11.79 -12.02 -15.03
CA PHE A 102 -11.53 -10.61 -15.02
C PHE A 102 -11.93 -9.95 -16.33
N ASN A 103 -12.75 -8.92 -16.21
CA ASN A 103 -13.14 -8.06 -17.34
C ASN A 103 -12.89 -6.61 -16.93
N GLY A 104 -11.82 -6.02 -17.41
CA GLY A 104 -11.42 -4.67 -17.06
C GLY A 104 -10.23 -4.20 -17.87
N THR A 105 -9.76 -2.99 -17.58
CA THR A 105 -8.61 -2.37 -18.23
C THR A 105 -7.43 -2.32 -17.28
N VAL A 106 -6.26 -2.67 -17.78
CA VAL A 106 -5.00 -2.53 -17.05
C VAL A 106 -4.19 -1.37 -17.65
N HIS A 107 -3.71 -0.50 -16.80
CA HIS A 107 -2.84 0.64 -17.17
C HIS A 107 -1.44 0.42 -16.59
N PRO A 108 -0.52 -0.23 -17.33
CA PRO A 108 0.84 -0.42 -16.87
C PRO A 108 1.61 0.90 -16.92
N THR A 109 2.46 1.13 -15.92
CA THR A 109 3.40 2.26 -15.90
C THR A 109 4.79 1.70 -15.64
N VAL A 110 5.74 2.08 -16.47
CA VAL A 110 7.15 1.71 -16.29
C VAL A 110 7.88 2.93 -15.73
N TYR A 111 8.53 2.75 -14.61
CA TYR A 111 9.38 3.78 -14.00
C TYR A 111 10.84 3.48 -14.27
N ASP A 112 11.62 4.51 -14.48
CA ASP A 112 13.07 4.40 -14.51
C ASP A 112 13.62 4.04 -13.13
N LYS A 113 14.90 3.65 -13.10
CA LYS A 113 15.59 3.32 -11.85
C LYS A 113 15.49 4.48 -10.86
N ALA A 114 15.10 4.17 -9.63
CA ALA A 114 15.08 5.17 -8.56
C ALA A 114 16.46 5.83 -8.41
N GLN A 115 16.50 7.13 -8.46
CA GLN A 115 17.71 7.92 -8.24
C GLN A 115 17.52 8.83 -7.03
N PRO A 116 18.52 8.95 -6.17
CA PRO A 116 18.44 9.89 -5.05
C PRO A 116 18.36 11.33 -5.59
N VAL A 117 17.27 12.01 -5.30
CA VAL A 117 17.09 13.41 -5.65
C VAL A 117 17.34 14.26 -4.41
N LYS A 118 18.30 15.17 -4.51
CA LYS A 118 18.56 16.15 -3.46
C LYS A 118 17.65 17.35 -3.70
N THR A 119 16.65 17.53 -2.87
CA THR A 119 15.76 18.69 -2.94
C THR A 119 16.22 19.78 -1.99
N LEU A 120 15.92 21.03 -2.35
CA LEU A 120 16.07 22.15 -1.43
C LEU A 120 14.99 22.03 -0.36
N GLY A 121 15.40 21.86 0.89
CA GLY A 121 14.49 21.98 2.03
C GLY A 121 14.15 23.45 2.30
N ASN A 122 13.17 23.67 3.18
CA ASN A 122 12.87 25.02 3.69
C ASN A 122 14.02 25.60 4.54
N ASP A 123 14.94 24.75 4.95
CA ASP A 123 16.14 25.09 5.68
C ASP A 123 17.36 24.66 4.85
N PRO A 124 18.23 25.61 4.42
CA PRO A 124 19.43 25.30 3.62
C PRO A 124 20.40 24.35 4.31
N SER A 125 20.34 24.24 5.64
CA SER A 125 21.19 23.35 6.43
C SER A 125 20.70 21.91 6.50
N SER A 126 19.45 21.65 6.05
CA SER A 126 18.81 20.34 6.10
C SER A 126 18.30 19.91 4.73
N PRO A 127 19.16 19.49 3.79
CA PRO A 127 18.72 18.97 2.52
C PRO A 127 17.97 17.65 2.73
N VAL A 128 16.79 17.53 2.11
CA VAL A 128 16.01 16.30 2.09
C VAL A 128 16.47 15.44 0.90
N THR A 129 16.87 14.21 1.17
CA THR A 129 17.14 13.21 0.13
C THR A 129 15.92 12.30 0.05
N ALA A 130 15.25 12.32 -1.08
CA ALA A 130 14.11 11.46 -1.40
C ALA A 130 14.54 10.36 -2.37
#